data_1f469c04221d3809c90fdd0c664f6201
#
_entry.id   1f469c04221d3809c90fdd0c664f6201
#
_cell.length_a   1.000
_cell.length_b   1.000
_cell.length_c   1.000
_cell.angle_alpha   90.00
_cell.angle_beta   90.00
_cell.angle_gamma   90.00
#
_symmetry.space_group_name_H-M   'P 1'
#
loop_
_entity.id
_entity.type
_entity.pdbx_description
1 polymer ?
#
loop_
_entity_poly.entity_id
_entity_poly.type
_entity_poly.pdbx_seq_one_letter_code
_entity_poly.pdbx_strand_id
1 'polypeptide(L)'
;EITTQRNYLKGFEFDKNTSFNGIFNAPYSLTHEVDRASGDFVVDAFNPANLVNAPSGATHFRLISSLSVVSDFEYNATTNSYDPMDADLNEVNDIQYSAFLDLYAPVPATTIVATLPGGVLPTVNTTVLQCIGIEFYQQVGPNYYLFSSGNCLKVEDAF
;
A
#
# COMPACT_ATOMS: atom_id res chain seq x y z
N GLU A 1 20.72 -5.66 -8.35
CA GLU A 1 19.84 -4.54 -8.75
C GLU A 1 18.39 -4.90 -8.41
N ILE A 2 17.68 -3.98 -7.78
CA ILE A 2 16.27 -4.16 -7.38
C ILE A 2 15.39 -4.21 -8.64
N THR A 3 15.66 -3.35 -9.59
CA THR A 3 14.93 -3.24 -10.87
C THR A 3 14.87 -4.55 -11.63
N THR A 4 15.92 -5.36 -11.58
CA THR A 4 15.96 -6.68 -12.24
C THR A 4 15.31 -7.80 -11.43
N GLN A 5 15.12 -7.59 -10.11
CA GLN A 5 14.64 -8.60 -9.17
C GLN A 5 13.36 -8.17 -8.42
N ARG A 6 12.72 -7.10 -8.86
CA ARG A 6 11.53 -6.50 -8.21
C ARG A 6 10.40 -7.50 -7.91
N ASN A 7 10.25 -8.53 -8.74
CA ASN A 7 9.22 -9.55 -8.54
C ASN A 7 9.36 -10.32 -7.21
N TYR A 8 10.56 -10.40 -6.63
CA TYR A 8 10.76 -11.01 -5.32
C TYR A 8 10.19 -10.18 -4.17
N LEU A 9 9.90 -8.90 -4.41
CA LEU A 9 9.28 -8.01 -3.41
C LEU A 9 7.76 -8.17 -3.36
N LYS A 10 7.14 -8.67 -4.44
CA LYS A 10 5.69 -8.89 -4.48
C LYS A 10 5.27 -9.95 -3.47
N GLY A 11 4.21 -9.67 -2.73
CA GLY A 11 3.69 -10.55 -1.69
C GLY A 11 4.39 -10.38 -0.33
N PHE A 12 5.33 -9.44 -0.19
CA PHE A 12 5.94 -9.16 1.11
C PHE A 12 4.89 -8.54 2.05
N GLU A 13 4.68 -9.18 3.20
CA GLU A 13 3.80 -8.71 4.27
C GLU A 13 4.62 -8.03 5.36
N PHE A 14 4.22 -6.83 5.77
CA PHE A 14 4.93 -6.07 6.82
C PHE A 14 4.63 -6.57 8.23
N ASP A 15 3.55 -7.32 8.41
CA ASP A 15 3.24 -8.02 9.67
C ASP A 15 3.33 -9.54 9.47
N LYS A 16 4.18 -10.19 10.26
CA LYS A 16 4.38 -11.66 10.19
C LYS A 16 3.19 -12.47 10.71
N ASN A 17 2.30 -11.84 11.48
CA ASN A 17 1.17 -12.52 12.13
C ASN A 17 -0.16 -12.29 11.40
N THR A 18 -0.20 -11.28 10.51
CA THR A 18 -1.44 -10.84 9.86
C THR A 18 -1.18 -10.63 8.37
N SER A 19 -1.79 -11.44 7.53
CA SER A 19 -1.70 -11.27 6.07
C SER A 19 -2.89 -10.51 5.53
N PHE A 20 -2.65 -9.65 4.53
CA PHE A 20 -3.70 -8.88 3.89
C PHE A 20 -4.80 -9.79 3.30
N ASN A 21 -4.41 -10.84 2.59
CA ASN A 21 -5.38 -11.77 1.98
C ASN A 21 -6.11 -12.66 3.01
N GLY A 22 -5.58 -12.79 4.22
CA GLY A 22 -6.28 -13.44 5.34
C GLY A 22 -7.35 -12.54 5.96
N ILE A 23 -7.20 -11.22 5.82
CA ILE A 23 -8.10 -10.21 6.40
C ILE A 23 -9.10 -9.70 5.36
N PHE A 24 -8.65 -9.39 4.15
CA PHE A 24 -9.46 -8.74 3.12
C PHE A 24 -9.62 -9.65 1.90
N ASN A 25 -10.86 -10.08 1.64
CA ASN A 25 -11.21 -11.03 0.58
C ASN A 25 -12.16 -10.45 -0.47
N ALA A 26 -12.45 -9.15 -0.44
CA ALA A 26 -13.23 -8.51 -1.49
C ALA A 26 -12.41 -8.44 -2.80
N PRO A 27 -13.07 -8.55 -3.97
CA PRO A 27 -12.40 -8.43 -5.25
C PRO A 27 -11.77 -7.04 -5.42
N TYR A 28 -10.53 -7.01 -5.89
CA TYR A 28 -9.82 -5.77 -6.20
C TYR A 28 -8.89 -5.95 -7.38
N SER A 29 -8.45 -4.82 -7.93
CA SER A 29 -7.40 -4.76 -8.93
C SER A 29 -6.47 -3.57 -8.67
N LEU A 30 -5.24 -3.67 -9.16
CA LEU A 30 -4.29 -2.57 -9.18
C LEU A 30 -3.98 -2.19 -10.62
N THR A 31 -3.85 -0.88 -10.85
CA THR A 31 -3.34 -0.32 -12.10
C THR A 31 -2.31 0.76 -11.79
N HIS A 32 -1.46 1.06 -12.72
CA HIS A 32 -0.51 2.17 -12.63
C HIS A 32 -0.39 2.87 -13.98
N GLU A 33 -0.02 4.14 -13.95
CA GLU A 33 0.25 4.91 -15.14
C GLU A 33 1.55 4.45 -15.83
N VAL A 34 1.66 4.73 -17.13
CA VAL A 34 2.83 4.33 -17.93
C VAL A 34 4.13 4.96 -17.42
N ASP A 35 4.05 6.18 -16.90
CA ASP A 35 5.16 6.91 -16.31
C ASP A 35 5.51 6.45 -14.88
N ARG A 36 4.73 5.53 -14.31
CA ARG A 36 4.91 4.93 -12.99
C ARG A 36 4.76 5.91 -11.81
N ALA A 37 4.28 7.13 -12.06
CA ALA A 37 4.15 8.17 -11.02
C ALA A 37 2.84 8.08 -10.23
N SER A 38 1.87 7.31 -10.70
CA SER A 38 0.57 7.13 -10.05
C SER A 38 0.11 5.68 -10.14
N GLY A 39 -0.60 5.22 -9.11
CA GLY A 39 -1.18 3.89 -9.06
C GLY A 39 -2.53 3.87 -8.33
N ASP A 40 -3.46 3.08 -8.87
CA ASP A 40 -4.80 2.94 -8.36
C ASP A 40 -4.97 1.61 -7.64
N PHE A 41 -5.61 1.64 -6.50
CA PHE A 41 -6.18 0.48 -5.82
C PHE A 41 -7.70 0.55 -5.97
N VAL A 42 -8.24 -0.31 -6.83
CA VAL A 42 -9.65 -0.34 -7.19
C VAL A 42 -10.33 -1.53 -6.52
N VAL A 43 -11.36 -1.26 -5.74
CA VAL A 43 -12.17 -2.29 -5.05
C VAL A 43 -13.60 -2.19 -5.54
N ASP A 44 -14.16 -3.31 -5.99
CA ASP A 44 -15.56 -3.40 -6.38
C ASP A 44 -16.49 -3.20 -5.17
N ALA A 45 -17.76 -2.90 -5.43
CA ALA A 45 -18.76 -2.85 -4.36
C ALA A 45 -18.91 -4.22 -3.69
N PHE A 46 -18.92 -4.25 -2.36
CA PHE A 46 -18.97 -5.49 -1.59
C PHE A 46 -19.68 -5.36 -0.25
N ASN A 47 -19.98 -6.50 0.38
CA ASN A 47 -20.48 -6.55 1.75
C ASN A 47 -19.36 -7.03 2.69
N PRO A 48 -18.89 -6.21 3.65
CA PRO A 48 -17.80 -6.56 4.55
C PRO A 48 -18.06 -7.79 5.42
N ALA A 49 -19.30 -8.05 5.79
CA ALA A 49 -19.67 -9.13 6.72
C ALA A 49 -19.10 -10.50 6.35
N ASN A 50 -18.91 -10.78 5.05
CA ASN A 50 -18.41 -12.06 4.55
C ASN A 50 -16.99 -11.99 3.97
N LEU A 51 -16.46 -10.79 3.79
CA LEU A 51 -15.23 -10.56 3.01
C LEU A 51 -14.13 -9.83 3.79
N VAL A 52 -14.44 -9.40 5.04
CA VAL A 52 -13.46 -8.74 5.92
C VAL A 52 -13.43 -9.46 7.27
N ASN A 53 -12.28 -10.01 7.64
CA ASN A 53 -12.03 -10.64 8.92
C ASN A 53 -11.55 -9.60 9.94
N ALA A 54 -12.49 -8.83 10.49
CA ALA A 54 -12.19 -7.77 11.43
C ALA A 54 -11.91 -8.27 12.85
N PRO A 55 -11.05 -7.59 13.63
CA PRO A 55 -10.88 -7.88 15.05
C PRO A 55 -12.17 -7.58 15.81
N SER A 56 -12.39 -8.33 16.90
CA SER A 56 -13.57 -8.16 17.75
C SER A 56 -13.66 -6.75 18.31
N GLY A 57 -14.82 -6.10 18.18
CA GLY A 57 -15.06 -4.73 18.62
C GLY A 57 -14.77 -3.66 17.57
N ALA A 58 -14.17 -4.00 16.44
CA ALA A 58 -14.07 -3.07 15.33
C ALA A 58 -15.45 -2.76 14.74
N THR A 59 -15.67 -1.49 14.38
CA THR A 59 -16.90 -1.01 13.75
C THR A 59 -16.66 -0.50 12.34
N HIS A 60 -15.44 0.00 12.08
CA HIS A 60 -15.04 0.58 10.81
C HIS A 60 -13.65 0.11 10.41
N PHE A 61 -13.33 0.30 9.15
CA PHE A 61 -12.00 0.09 8.59
C PHE A 61 -11.67 1.17 7.55
N ARG A 62 -10.41 1.29 7.22
CA ARG A 62 -9.92 2.06 6.06
C ARG A 62 -9.00 1.18 5.23
N LEU A 63 -9.10 1.34 3.93
CA LEU A 63 -8.15 0.76 2.99
C LEU A 63 -7.01 1.74 2.75
N ILE A 64 -5.83 1.21 2.51
CA ILE A 64 -4.59 1.96 2.27
C ILE A 64 -4.09 1.63 0.88
N SER A 65 -3.67 2.65 0.13
CA SER A 65 -2.87 2.53 -1.07
C SER A 65 -1.63 3.39 -0.92
N SER A 66 -0.46 2.85 -1.18
CA SER A 66 0.76 3.65 -1.17
C SER A 66 1.69 3.29 -2.30
N LEU A 67 2.45 4.30 -2.77
CA LEU A 67 3.57 4.13 -3.66
C LEU A 67 4.86 4.50 -2.92
N SER A 68 5.92 3.74 -3.16
CA SER A 68 7.25 4.05 -2.63
C SER A 68 8.31 3.75 -3.67
N VAL A 69 9.21 4.68 -3.89
CA VAL A 69 10.30 4.54 -4.86
C VAL A 69 11.54 4.00 -4.16
N VAL A 70 12.12 2.97 -4.73
CA VAL A 70 13.40 2.38 -4.28
C VAL A 70 14.38 2.43 -5.44
N SER A 71 15.52 3.10 -5.23
CA SER A 71 16.61 3.15 -6.21
C SER A 71 17.43 1.86 -6.21
N ASP A 72 18.01 1.52 -7.33
CA ASP A 72 19.16 0.63 -7.37
C ASP A 72 20.36 1.29 -6.69
N PHE A 73 21.26 0.47 -6.15
CA PHE A 73 22.45 0.93 -5.43
C PHE A 73 23.70 0.49 -6.15
N GLU A 74 24.69 1.37 -6.19
CA GLU A 74 26.03 1.08 -6.71
C GLU A 74 27.11 1.30 -5.65
N TYR A 75 28.22 0.55 -5.78
CA TYR A 75 29.33 0.69 -4.85
C TYR A 75 30.16 1.94 -5.16
N ASN A 76 30.28 2.82 -4.17
CA ASN A 76 31.10 4.02 -4.23
C ASN A 76 32.45 3.76 -3.54
N ALA A 77 33.53 3.65 -4.33
CA ALA A 77 34.86 3.38 -3.81
C ALA A 77 35.46 4.55 -2.98
N THR A 78 34.94 5.78 -3.15
CA THR A 78 35.42 6.96 -2.42
C THR A 78 34.90 6.96 -0.99
N THR A 79 33.63 6.58 -0.79
CA THR A 79 32.97 6.52 0.53
C THR A 79 33.05 5.12 1.15
N ASN A 80 33.44 4.11 0.36
CA ASN A 80 33.44 2.69 0.75
C ASN A 80 32.04 2.22 1.19
N SER A 81 31.00 2.68 0.48
CA SER A 81 29.58 2.40 0.76
C SER A 81 28.81 2.08 -0.52
N TYR A 82 27.60 1.56 -0.37
CA TYR A 82 26.64 1.48 -1.46
C TYR A 82 25.73 2.70 -1.38
N ASP A 83 25.72 3.48 -2.46
CA ASP A 83 24.91 4.68 -2.57
C ASP A 83 23.79 4.47 -3.58
N PRO A 84 22.59 5.08 -3.39
CA PRO A 84 21.51 5.00 -4.37
C PRO A 84 21.91 5.66 -5.68
N MET A 85 21.64 5.01 -6.81
CA MET A 85 21.92 5.56 -8.15
C MET A 85 21.09 6.82 -8.42
N ASP A 86 19.86 6.86 -7.92
CA ASP A 86 18.95 8.02 -8.01
C ASP A 86 18.57 8.49 -6.59
N ALA A 87 19.50 9.18 -5.93
CA ALA A 87 19.35 9.58 -4.53
C ALA A 87 18.12 10.48 -4.29
N ASP A 88 17.79 11.37 -5.22
CA ASP A 88 16.66 12.30 -5.09
C ASP A 88 15.30 11.59 -5.22
N LEU A 89 15.25 10.41 -5.82
CA LEU A 89 14.06 9.61 -6.00
C LEU A 89 13.92 8.52 -4.93
N ASN A 90 15.05 8.08 -4.37
CA ASN A 90 15.02 7.04 -3.35
C ASN A 90 14.22 7.49 -2.12
N GLU A 91 13.30 6.63 -1.64
CA GLU A 91 12.39 6.90 -0.51
C GLU A 91 11.27 7.92 -0.79
N VAL A 92 11.16 8.48 -2.01
CA VAL A 92 9.97 9.27 -2.38
C VAL A 92 8.74 8.37 -2.30
N ASN A 93 7.71 8.84 -1.60
CA ASN A 93 6.51 8.05 -1.38
C ASN A 93 5.25 8.91 -1.28
N ASP A 94 4.12 8.27 -1.47
CA ASP A 94 2.78 8.79 -1.18
C ASP A 94 1.95 7.70 -0.53
N ILE A 95 1.08 8.08 0.40
CA ILE A 95 0.14 7.20 1.06
C ILE A 95 -1.25 7.83 1.09
N GLN A 96 -2.24 7.07 0.66
CA GLN A 96 -3.63 7.50 0.59
C GLN A 96 -4.53 6.49 1.29
N TYR A 97 -5.62 7.00 1.83
CA TYR A 97 -6.60 6.23 2.59
C TYR A 97 -7.99 6.37 1.97
N SER A 98 -8.79 5.32 2.06
CA SER A 98 -10.23 5.45 1.84
C SER A 98 -10.88 6.33 2.92
N ALA A 99 -12.14 6.69 2.75
CA ALA A 99 -12.99 7.10 3.86
C ALA A 99 -13.07 5.99 4.92
N PHE A 100 -13.57 6.30 6.10
CA PHE A 100 -13.97 5.27 7.07
C PHE A 100 -15.16 4.49 6.52
N LEU A 101 -15.00 3.18 6.38
CA LEU A 101 -15.97 2.25 5.83
C LEU A 101 -16.59 1.44 6.97
N ASP A 102 -17.91 1.38 6.99
CA ASP A 102 -18.66 0.66 8.02
C ASP A 102 -18.57 -0.86 7.78
N LEU A 103 -18.22 -1.63 8.81
CA LEU A 103 -18.18 -3.10 8.76
C LEU A 103 -19.54 -3.76 8.65
N TYR A 104 -20.61 -3.04 8.97
CA TYR A 104 -21.98 -3.56 9.04
C TYR A 104 -22.88 -3.06 7.90
N ALA A 105 -22.35 -2.27 6.98
CA ALA A 105 -23.07 -1.75 5.81
C ALA A 105 -22.37 -2.12 4.50
N PRO A 106 -23.13 -2.24 3.38
CA PRO A 106 -22.53 -2.42 2.07
C PRO A 106 -21.58 -1.26 1.73
N VAL A 107 -20.40 -1.60 1.21
CA VAL A 107 -19.38 -0.65 0.76
C VAL A 107 -19.55 -0.43 -0.75
N PRO A 108 -19.65 0.81 -1.23
CA PRO A 108 -19.68 1.10 -2.67
C PRO A 108 -18.31 0.82 -3.30
N ALA A 109 -18.29 0.70 -4.63
CA ALA A 109 -17.02 0.65 -5.37
C ALA A 109 -16.15 1.85 -5.00
N THR A 110 -14.88 1.58 -4.71
CA THR A 110 -13.94 2.57 -4.16
C THR A 110 -12.63 2.49 -4.92
N THR A 111 -12.10 3.64 -5.35
CA THR A 111 -10.76 3.76 -5.92
C THR A 111 -9.92 4.66 -5.03
N ILE A 112 -8.72 4.20 -4.68
CA ILE A 112 -7.74 4.96 -3.90
C ILE A 112 -6.53 5.17 -4.79
N VAL A 113 -6.26 6.43 -5.13
CA VAL A 113 -5.17 6.82 -6.03
C VAL A 113 -4.01 7.37 -5.20
N ALA A 114 -2.85 6.74 -5.30
CA ALA A 114 -1.59 7.26 -4.78
C ALA A 114 -0.79 7.87 -5.93
N THR A 115 -0.21 9.05 -5.72
CA THR A 115 0.57 9.77 -6.73
C THR A 115 1.84 10.32 -6.12
N LEU A 116 2.99 10.01 -6.72
CA LEU A 116 4.28 10.51 -6.23
C LEU A 116 4.30 12.04 -6.18
N PRO A 117 4.74 12.63 -5.07
CA PRO A 117 4.70 14.08 -4.88
C PRO A 117 5.68 14.82 -5.80
N GLY A 118 5.43 16.12 -5.98
CA GLY A 118 6.36 17.02 -6.69
C GLY A 118 6.48 16.79 -8.20
N GLY A 119 5.63 15.96 -8.81
CA GLY A 119 5.71 15.64 -10.24
C GLY A 119 6.95 14.84 -10.62
N VAL A 120 7.55 14.10 -9.65
CA VAL A 120 8.71 13.26 -9.91
C VAL A 120 8.34 12.07 -10.78
N LEU A 121 9.23 11.69 -11.68
CA LEU A 121 9.07 10.54 -12.55
C LEU A 121 10.14 9.49 -12.24
N PRO A 122 9.74 8.24 -11.94
CA PRO A 122 10.67 7.13 -11.75
C PRO A 122 11.56 6.90 -12.98
N THR A 123 12.83 6.59 -12.76
CA THR A 123 13.82 6.34 -13.82
C THR A 123 14.00 4.84 -14.06
N VAL A 124 14.87 4.49 -15.01
CA VAL A 124 15.25 3.09 -15.27
C VAL A 124 15.98 2.42 -14.10
N ASN A 125 16.56 3.23 -13.19
CA ASN A 125 17.28 2.74 -12.01
C ASN A 125 16.40 2.67 -10.76
N THR A 126 15.08 2.88 -10.90
CA THR A 126 14.17 2.88 -9.76
C THR A 126 13.03 1.87 -9.96
N THR A 127 12.62 1.28 -8.86
CA THR A 127 11.42 0.44 -8.76
C THR A 127 10.38 1.17 -7.92
N VAL A 128 9.14 1.18 -8.37
CA VAL A 128 8.01 1.66 -7.59
C VAL A 128 7.31 0.46 -6.95
N LEU A 129 7.20 0.47 -5.62
CA LEU A 129 6.44 -0.50 -4.85
C LEU A 129 5.02 0.04 -4.65
N GLN A 130 4.02 -0.70 -5.10
CA GLN A 130 2.63 -0.40 -4.79
C GLN A 130 2.18 -1.31 -3.64
N CYS A 131 1.92 -0.69 -2.50
CA CYS A 131 1.47 -1.40 -1.31
C CYS A 131 -0.02 -1.14 -1.08
N ILE A 132 -0.71 -2.17 -0.59
CA ILE A 132 -2.09 -2.09 -0.15
C ILE A 132 -2.21 -2.56 1.29
N GLY A 133 -3.17 -2.00 2.01
CA GLY A 133 -3.36 -2.34 3.42
C GLY A 133 -4.76 -2.07 3.92
N ILE A 134 -4.96 -2.46 5.18
CA ILE A 134 -6.21 -2.23 5.91
C ILE A 134 -5.92 -1.89 7.37
N GLU A 135 -6.64 -0.93 7.88
CA GLU A 135 -6.64 -0.54 9.30
C GLU A 135 -8.05 -0.62 9.87
N PHE A 136 -8.17 -1.09 11.11
CA PHE A 136 -9.43 -1.23 11.82
C PHE A 136 -9.60 -0.19 12.90
N TYR A 137 -10.85 0.24 13.09
CA TYR A 137 -11.22 1.29 14.02
C TYR A 137 -12.47 0.92 14.82
N GLN A 138 -12.53 1.42 16.06
CA GLN A 138 -13.76 1.51 16.83
C GLN A 138 -14.27 2.93 16.79
N GLN A 139 -15.50 3.15 16.35
CA GLN A 139 -16.15 4.45 16.45
C GLN A 139 -16.80 4.58 17.81
N VAL A 140 -16.50 5.68 18.52
CA VAL A 140 -17.14 6.06 19.79
C VAL A 140 -17.57 7.51 19.69
N GLY A 141 -18.87 7.74 19.58
CA GLY A 141 -19.41 9.05 19.26
C GLY A 141 -18.89 9.55 17.89
N PRO A 142 -18.34 10.75 17.78
CA PRO A 142 -17.81 11.28 16.52
C PRO A 142 -16.39 10.83 16.20
N ASN A 143 -15.72 10.09 17.10
CA ASN A 143 -14.29 9.78 17.00
C ASN A 143 -14.05 8.34 16.58
N TYR A 144 -12.98 8.13 15.81
CA TYR A 144 -12.48 6.81 15.38
C TYR A 144 -11.16 6.51 16.11
N TYR A 145 -11.10 5.36 16.76
CA TYR A 145 -9.93 4.89 17.51
C TYR A 145 -9.33 3.68 16.82
N LEU A 146 -8.06 3.82 16.41
CA LEU A 146 -7.32 2.77 15.72
C LEU A 146 -7.10 1.57 16.65
N PHE A 147 -7.33 0.37 16.13
CA PHE A 147 -6.95 -0.88 16.80
C PHE A 147 -5.43 -1.07 16.79
N SER A 148 -4.90 -1.63 17.86
CA SER A 148 -3.48 -1.97 17.97
C SER A 148 -3.09 -3.26 17.24
N SER A 149 -4.07 -4.04 16.74
CA SER A 149 -3.88 -5.32 16.08
C SER A 149 -4.87 -5.52 14.94
N GLY A 150 -4.57 -6.46 14.05
CA GLY A 150 -5.40 -6.78 12.90
C GLY A 150 -5.16 -5.89 11.67
N ASN A 151 -4.35 -4.82 11.83
CA ASN A 151 -3.92 -3.97 10.72
C ASN A 151 -2.82 -4.68 9.93
N CYS A 152 -2.79 -4.49 8.63
CA CYS A 152 -1.74 -5.05 7.79
C CYS A 152 -1.46 -4.21 6.55
N LEU A 153 -0.25 -4.36 6.03
CA LEU A 153 0.23 -3.75 4.79
C LEU A 153 1.02 -4.80 4.02
N LYS A 154 0.86 -4.83 2.71
CA LYS A 154 1.48 -5.78 1.80
C LYS A 154 2.01 -5.09 0.56
N VAL A 155 3.16 -5.49 0.06
CA VAL A 155 3.62 -5.14 -1.28
C VAL A 155 2.83 -5.99 -2.28
N GLU A 156 1.90 -5.37 -2.99
CA GLU A 156 1.05 -6.09 -3.95
C GLU A 156 1.66 -6.08 -5.34
N ASP A 157 2.26 -4.98 -5.76
CA ASP A 157 2.93 -4.87 -7.05
C ASP A 157 4.28 -4.12 -6.94
N ALA A 158 5.15 -4.36 -7.94
CA ALA A 158 6.46 -3.72 -8.06
C ALA A 158 6.79 -3.55 -9.55
N PHE A 159 6.93 -2.30 -10.01
CA PHE A 159 7.07 -1.95 -11.42
C PHE A 159 8.06 -0.81 -11.68
#